data_f4e997ddc37312249801fbc23f060ead
#
_entry.id   f4e997ddc37312249801fbc23f060ead
#
_cell.length_a   1.000
_cell.length_b   1.000
_cell.length_c   1.000
_cell.angle_alpha   90.00
_cell.angle_beta   90.00
_cell.angle_gamma   90.00
#
_symmetry.space_group_name_H-M   'P 1'
#
loop_
_entity.id
_entity.type
_entity.pdbx_description
1 polymer ?
#
loop_
_entity_poly.entity_id
_entity_poly.type
_entity_poly.pdbx_seq_one_letter_code
_entity_poly.pdbx_strand_id
1 'polypeptide(L)'
;MLRRHVGYTVALLTILACSRDDTAAAGTREGKASPGRVAPRPAVITPHAQPYRVVQVASGGSVAGTVDFDGLIPADTIIRPTLDQNVCGTQILQSRVSRSGTRIGAALVWLTDIRSGKGLPLERRFELTNDKCALDPFIQVIYTTSTLNVATADRAIHTNRFINVGTGEVEAIAPFNDAGEVVPLDHVFRQAGQIEVVCEQHPWSRAWVAVLDHPYSAKTAANGSFNIPDVPAGRYQVRAWHPHLGFADDSVTVAAGQAANVAFRIRRPGSPAAPRPAAPPPAPVEPESATASGTPATVPPTGPNPPPR
;
A
#
# COMPACT_ATOMS: atom_id res chain seq x y z
N MET A 1 28.24 73.53 25.17
CA MET A 1 28.60 74.46 24.05
C MET A 1 29.89 73.95 23.46
N LEU A 2 29.92 73.37 22.31
CA LEU A 2 30.96 73.47 21.29
C LEU A 2 30.67 72.38 20.24
N ARG A 3 30.13 72.76 19.09
CA ARG A 3 29.98 71.92 17.89
C ARG A 3 31.33 71.75 17.23
N ARG A 4 31.71 70.52 16.91
CA ARG A 4 32.80 70.24 15.98
C ARG A 4 32.24 69.54 14.74
N HIS A 5 32.30 70.25 13.62
CA HIS A 5 32.08 69.69 12.28
C HIS A 5 33.31 68.88 11.85
N VAL A 6 33.11 67.66 11.39
CA VAL A 6 34.13 66.87 10.71
C VAL A 6 33.67 66.69 9.29
N GLY A 7 34.41 67.29 8.36
CA GLY A 7 34.17 67.19 6.91
C GLY A 7 34.68 65.84 6.37
N TYR A 8 33.89 65.23 5.53
CA TYR A 8 34.27 64.06 4.75
C TYR A 8 34.74 64.49 3.37
N THR A 9 35.98 64.27 3.03
CA THR A 9 36.59 64.41 1.70
C THR A 9 36.27 63.09 0.91
N VAL A 10 35.58 63.23 -0.19
CA VAL A 10 35.31 62.13 -1.13
C VAL A 10 36.52 62.05 -2.09
N ALA A 11 37.26 60.96 -2.02
CA ALA A 11 38.30 60.60 -2.98
C ALA A 11 37.70 59.76 -4.10
N LEU A 12 37.74 60.31 -5.33
CA LEU A 12 37.33 59.61 -6.55
C LEU A 12 38.51 58.71 -6.99
N LEU A 13 38.35 57.38 -6.92
CA LEU A 13 39.31 56.44 -7.50
C LEU A 13 38.78 55.95 -8.85
N THR A 14 39.47 56.35 -9.91
CA THR A 14 39.27 55.81 -11.27
C THR A 14 39.96 54.45 -11.37
N ILE A 15 39.17 53.40 -11.63
CA ILE A 15 39.69 52.05 -11.87
C ILE A 15 39.76 51.82 -13.40
N LEU A 16 41.00 51.66 -13.91
CA LEU A 16 41.31 51.21 -15.27
C LEU A 16 40.80 49.76 -15.44
N ALA A 17 40.01 49.53 -16.46
CA ALA A 17 39.61 48.18 -16.90
C ALA A 17 40.78 47.53 -17.67
N CYS A 18 41.32 46.44 -17.17
CA CYS A 18 42.12 45.49 -17.94
C CYS A 18 41.26 44.27 -18.25
N SER A 19 40.91 44.12 -19.55
CA SER A 19 40.38 42.88 -20.08
C SER A 19 41.45 41.79 -20.06
N ARG A 20 41.16 40.69 -19.40
CA ARG A 20 41.88 39.42 -19.55
C ARG A 20 40.86 38.37 -19.98
N ASP A 21 41.06 37.87 -21.19
CA ASP A 21 40.48 36.65 -21.67
C ASP A 21 41.01 35.48 -20.84
N ASP A 22 40.18 34.92 -19.97
CA ASP A 22 40.42 33.63 -19.35
C ASP A 22 39.40 32.63 -19.88
N THR A 23 39.82 31.80 -20.81
CA THR A 23 39.18 30.54 -21.15
C THR A 23 39.29 29.60 -19.96
N ALA A 24 38.31 29.65 -19.05
CA ALA A 24 38.20 28.73 -17.95
C ALA A 24 37.40 27.51 -18.39
N ALA A 25 38.06 26.36 -18.34
CA ALA A 25 37.50 25.04 -18.53
C ALA A 25 36.27 24.84 -17.64
N ALA A 26 35.19 24.37 -18.23
CA ALA A 26 33.99 23.92 -17.53
C ALA A 26 34.33 22.68 -16.69
N GLY A 27 34.74 22.91 -15.45
CA GLY A 27 34.80 21.89 -14.41
C GLY A 27 33.38 21.55 -14.03
N THR A 28 32.90 20.40 -14.40
CA THR A 28 31.70 19.76 -13.89
C THR A 28 31.84 19.67 -12.37
N ARG A 29 31.20 20.58 -11.65
CA ARG A 29 30.99 20.41 -10.20
C ARG A 29 30.03 19.25 -10.04
N GLU A 30 30.54 18.06 -9.78
CA GLU A 30 29.76 17.00 -9.17
C GLU A 30 29.16 17.55 -7.88
N GLY A 31 27.86 17.85 -7.95
CA GLY A 31 27.08 18.23 -6.78
C GLY A 31 27.08 17.05 -5.83
N LYS A 32 27.84 17.20 -4.75
CA LYS A 32 27.83 16.25 -3.62
C LYS A 32 26.38 16.17 -3.15
N ALA A 33 25.69 15.09 -3.50
CA ALA A 33 24.32 14.86 -3.09
C ALA A 33 24.24 14.93 -1.57
N SER A 34 23.36 15.79 -1.05
CA SER A 34 23.10 15.87 0.38
C SER A 34 22.71 14.48 0.87
N PRO A 35 23.36 13.93 1.91
CA PRO A 35 23.02 12.62 2.42
C PRO A 35 21.62 12.70 3.06
N GLY A 36 20.60 12.17 2.40
CA GLY A 36 19.29 12.06 3.02
C GLY A 36 18.07 11.98 2.12
N ARG A 37 18.08 12.49 0.92
CA ARG A 37 16.89 12.44 0.06
C ARG A 37 17.01 11.34 -0.98
N VAL A 38 16.14 10.33 -0.88
CA VAL A 38 15.94 9.33 -1.94
C VAL A 38 15.13 9.98 -3.06
N ALA A 39 15.45 9.67 -4.33
CA ALA A 39 14.66 10.16 -5.44
C ALA A 39 13.20 9.72 -5.31
N PRO A 40 12.22 10.63 -5.46
CA PRO A 40 10.81 10.29 -5.42
C PRO A 40 10.46 9.22 -6.45
N ARG A 41 9.61 8.28 -6.06
CA ARG A 41 9.10 7.21 -6.93
C ARG A 41 7.57 7.31 -7.00
N PRO A 42 6.91 6.84 -8.06
CA PRO A 42 5.46 6.83 -8.09
C PRO A 42 4.91 6.04 -6.89
N ALA A 43 4.20 6.74 -6.00
CA ALA A 43 3.53 6.11 -4.87
C ALA A 43 2.26 5.40 -5.36
N VAL A 44 1.99 4.21 -4.83
CA VAL A 44 0.77 3.46 -5.15
C VAL A 44 -0.37 3.77 -4.19
N ILE A 45 -0.05 4.33 -3.00
CA ILE A 45 -1.00 4.87 -2.03
C ILE A 45 -0.86 6.39 -2.05
N THR A 46 -1.94 7.09 -2.33
CA THR A 46 -1.98 8.55 -2.37
C THR A 46 -3.06 9.07 -1.45
N PRO A 47 -2.87 10.24 -0.80
CA PRO A 47 -3.91 10.86 0.00
C PRO A 47 -5.16 11.13 -0.82
N HIS A 48 -6.33 10.96 -0.20
CA HIS A 48 -7.58 11.39 -0.78
C HIS A 48 -7.70 12.92 -0.74
N ALA A 49 -8.28 13.50 -1.79
CA ALA A 49 -8.52 14.96 -1.83
C ALA A 49 -9.54 15.43 -0.78
N GLN A 50 -10.42 14.53 -0.33
CA GLN A 50 -11.41 14.80 0.72
C GLN A 50 -11.26 13.80 1.85
N PRO A 51 -11.45 14.20 3.12
CA PRO A 51 -11.40 13.30 4.26
C PRO A 51 -12.43 12.17 4.15
N TYR A 52 -12.02 10.98 4.58
CA TYR A 52 -12.91 9.85 4.72
C TYR A 52 -13.97 10.11 5.80
N ARG A 53 -15.22 9.76 5.52
CA ARG A 53 -16.36 9.98 6.43
C ARG A 53 -16.81 8.66 7.06
N VAL A 54 -16.88 8.63 8.38
CA VAL A 54 -17.44 7.50 9.12
C VAL A 54 -18.96 7.52 9.05
N VAL A 55 -19.56 6.43 8.59
CA VAL A 55 -21.00 6.19 8.55
C VAL A 55 -21.29 4.77 9.00
N GLN A 56 -22.50 4.53 9.51
CA GLN A 56 -22.95 3.18 9.83
C GLN A 56 -23.20 2.39 8.54
N VAL A 57 -22.62 1.19 8.45
CA VAL A 57 -22.82 0.27 7.32
C VAL A 57 -23.88 -0.76 7.74
N ALA A 58 -25.12 -0.56 7.27
CA ALA A 58 -26.25 -1.37 7.72
C ALA A 58 -26.26 -2.80 7.14
N SER A 59 -25.77 -3.00 5.93
CA SER A 59 -25.76 -4.28 5.23
C SER A 59 -24.51 -4.38 4.37
N GLY A 60 -23.34 -4.36 5.04
CA GLY A 60 -22.08 -4.47 4.35
C GLY A 60 -21.93 -5.79 3.63
N GLY A 61 -21.44 -5.73 2.40
CA GLY A 61 -20.94 -6.89 1.68
C GLY A 61 -19.46 -7.13 1.95
N SER A 62 -18.80 -7.89 1.11
CA SER A 62 -17.36 -8.08 1.17
C SER A 62 -16.71 -8.03 -0.21
N VAL A 63 -15.41 -7.72 -0.25
CA VAL A 63 -14.58 -7.93 -1.44
C VAL A 63 -13.60 -9.03 -1.12
N ALA A 64 -13.73 -10.15 -1.82
CA ALA A 64 -12.89 -11.33 -1.63
C ALA A 64 -12.19 -11.71 -2.94
N GLY A 65 -11.13 -12.49 -2.84
CA GLY A 65 -10.47 -12.96 -4.06
C GLY A 65 -9.07 -13.44 -3.85
N THR A 66 -8.27 -13.36 -4.91
CA THR A 66 -6.91 -13.87 -4.93
C THR A 66 -5.97 -12.94 -5.70
N VAL A 67 -4.70 -12.99 -5.33
CA VAL A 67 -3.63 -12.27 -6.02
C VAL A 67 -2.64 -13.28 -6.60
N ASP A 68 -2.49 -13.24 -7.91
CA ASP A 68 -1.52 -14.03 -8.67
C ASP A 68 -0.45 -13.12 -9.27
N PHE A 69 0.71 -13.68 -9.58
CA PHE A 69 1.76 -13.01 -10.35
C PHE A 69 1.95 -13.69 -11.69
N ASP A 70 1.96 -12.88 -12.74
CA ASP A 70 2.20 -13.32 -14.12
C ASP A 70 3.63 -12.90 -14.53
N GLY A 71 4.56 -13.84 -14.42
CA GLY A 71 5.96 -13.61 -14.72
C GLY A 71 6.91 -14.47 -13.88
N LEU A 72 8.20 -14.24 -14.07
CA LEU A 72 9.24 -14.88 -13.25
C LEU A 72 9.31 -14.19 -11.89
N ILE A 73 8.95 -14.91 -10.85
CA ILE A 73 9.08 -14.44 -9.46
C ILE A 73 10.57 -14.32 -9.14
N PRO A 74 11.00 -13.18 -8.54
CA PRO A 74 12.38 -13.02 -8.11
C PRO A 74 12.82 -14.18 -7.22
N ALA A 75 13.98 -14.73 -7.53
CA ALA A 75 14.57 -15.76 -6.69
C ALA A 75 14.97 -15.20 -5.32
N ASP A 76 14.93 -16.05 -4.32
CA ASP A 76 15.46 -15.72 -3.01
C ASP A 76 16.95 -15.41 -3.12
N THR A 77 17.42 -14.51 -2.29
CA THR A 77 18.82 -14.07 -2.29
C THR A 77 19.46 -14.44 -0.95
N ILE A 78 20.66 -15.02 -1.00
CA ILE A 78 21.47 -15.22 0.19
C ILE A 78 22.34 -13.97 0.39
N ILE A 79 22.11 -13.27 1.48
CA ILE A 79 22.92 -12.14 1.95
C ILE A 79 23.97 -12.69 2.91
N ARG A 80 25.21 -12.21 2.75
CA ARG A 80 26.30 -12.50 3.69
C ARG A 80 26.66 -11.20 4.41
N PRO A 81 26.17 -11.00 5.64
CA PRO A 81 26.47 -9.82 6.43
C PRO A 81 27.98 -9.67 6.62
N THR A 82 28.45 -8.43 6.56
CA THR A 82 29.83 -8.07 6.87
C THR A 82 29.98 -7.46 8.28
N LEU A 83 28.84 -7.08 8.88
CA LEU A 83 28.73 -6.53 10.22
C LEU A 83 27.81 -7.40 11.06
N ASP A 84 27.98 -7.38 12.37
CA ASP A 84 27.08 -7.97 13.37
C ASP A 84 26.70 -9.45 13.11
N GLN A 85 27.65 -10.23 12.57
CA GLN A 85 27.40 -11.65 12.22
C GLN A 85 27.01 -12.51 13.42
N ASN A 86 27.39 -12.13 14.62
CA ASN A 86 26.98 -12.77 15.87
C ASN A 86 25.50 -12.57 16.20
N VAL A 87 24.86 -11.56 15.62
CA VAL A 87 23.42 -11.24 15.76
C VAL A 87 22.67 -11.61 14.48
N CYS A 88 23.13 -11.05 13.35
CA CYS A 88 22.48 -11.25 12.04
C CYS A 88 22.67 -12.66 11.45
N GLY A 89 23.66 -13.40 11.95
CA GLY A 89 24.10 -14.64 11.33
C GLY A 89 25.08 -14.43 10.17
N THR A 90 25.71 -15.50 9.72
CA THR A 90 26.67 -15.47 8.60
C THR A 90 26.01 -15.52 7.23
N GLN A 91 24.75 -15.92 7.19
CA GLN A 91 23.93 -16.00 5.99
C GLN A 91 22.48 -15.69 6.35
N ILE A 92 21.85 -14.83 5.56
CA ILE A 92 20.42 -14.48 5.67
C ILE A 92 19.75 -14.88 4.36
N LEU A 93 18.77 -15.78 4.43
CA LEU A 93 17.91 -16.06 3.29
C LEU A 93 16.85 -14.95 3.18
N GLN A 94 17.01 -14.09 2.20
CA GLN A 94 16.02 -13.06 1.92
C GLN A 94 14.99 -13.58 0.90
N SER A 95 13.86 -14.05 1.39
CA SER A 95 12.69 -14.39 0.58
C SER A 95 11.92 -13.12 0.27
N ARG A 96 12.00 -12.66 -0.98
CA ARG A 96 11.36 -11.39 -1.40
C ARG A 96 9.87 -11.51 -1.63
N VAL A 97 9.37 -12.72 -1.84
CA VAL A 97 7.97 -12.98 -2.19
C VAL A 97 7.50 -14.28 -1.53
N SER A 98 6.58 -14.18 -0.58
CA SER A 98 5.83 -15.35 -0.08
C SER A 98 4.88 -15.84 -1.18
N ARG A 99 4.90 -17.14 -1.48
CA ARG A 99 4.12 -17.67 -2.61
C ARG A 99 3.71 -19.13 -2.44
N SER A 100 2.62 -19.47 -3.14
CA SER A 100 2.20 -20.85 -3.37
C SER A 100 1.85 -21.00 -4.86
N GLY A 101 2.75 -21.59 -5.64
CA GLY A 101 2.66 -21.54 -7.11
C GLY A 101 2.76 -20.11 -7.64
N THR A 102 1.74 -19.64 -8.37
CA THR A 102 1.61 -18.26 -8.87
C THR A 102 0.97 -17.32 -7.84
N ARG A 103 0.37 -17.86 -6.77
CA ARG A 103 -0.33 -17.12 -5.73
C ARG A 103 0.65 -16.37 -4.83
N ILE A 104 0.36 -15.08 -4.57
CA ILE A 104 1.24 -14.18 -3.84
C ILE A 104 0.69 -13.93 -2.46
N GLY A 105 1.44 -14.33 -1.44
CA GLY A 105 1.19 -13.99 -0.03
C GLY A 105 1.77 -12.64 0.34
N ALA A 106 1.24 -12.07 1.42
CA ALA A 106 1.63 -10.76 1.96
C ALA A 106 1.49 -9.58 0.98
N ALA A 107 0.74 -9.73 -0.12
CA ALA A 107 0.34 -8.58 -0.94
C ALA A 107 -0.73 -7.76 -0.21
N LEU A 108 -0.68 -6.44 -0.34
CA LEU A 108 -1.71 -5.54 0.18
C LEU A 108 -2.79 -5.34 -0.88
N VAL A 109 -4.05 -5.52 -0.47
CA VAL A 109 -5.24 -5.20 -1.29
C VAL A 109 -6.06 -4.16 -0.56
N TRP A 110 -6.51 -3.09 -1.26
CA TRP A 110 -7.36 -2.05 -0.66
C TRP A 110 -8.28 -1.39 -1.69
N LEU A 111 -9.34 -0.75 -1.19
CA LEU A 111 -10.23 0.10 -2.00
C LEU A 111 -9.57 1.48 -2.16
N THR A 112 -9.37 1.93 -3.40
CA THR A 112 -8.60 3.17 -3.65
C THR A 112 -9.46 4.43 -3.71
N ASP A 113 -10.78 4.30 -3.81
CA ASP A 113 -11.70 5.41 -4.04
C ASP A 113 -12.86 5.49 -3.04
N ILE A 114 -12.83 4.67 -1.97
CA ILE A 114 -13.89 4.69 -0.96
C ILE A 114 -13.85 5.98 -0.14
N ARG A 115 -15.00 6.66 -0.02
CA ARG A 115 -15.14 7.98 0.63
C ARG A 115 -15.86 7.93 1.97
N SER A 116 -16.59 6.85 2.25
CA SER A 116 -17.31 6.70 3.50
C SER A 116 -17.59 5.23 3.81
N GLY A 117 -17.75 4.93 5.10
CA GLY A 117 -18.03 3.59 5.57
C GLY A 117 -17.72 3.44 7.06
N LYS A 118 -17.39 2.22 7.50
CA LYS A 118 -17.07 1.94 8.90
C LYS A 118 -15.87 2.74 9.40
N GLY A 119 -15.84 3.04 10.69
CA GLY A 119 -14.71 3.71 11.34
C GLY A 119 -13.43 2.87 11.34
N LEU A 120 -12.31 3.53 11.59
CA LEU A 120 -11.04 2.87 11.84
C LEU A 120 -11.15 2.00 13.09
N PRO A 121 -10.37 0.90 13.21
CA PRO A 121 -10.31 0.11 14.42
C PRO A 121 -9.98 0.95 15.65
N LEU A 122 -10.50 0.57 16.82
CA LEU A 122 -10.19 1.24 18.08
C LEU A 122 -8.73 1.05 18.46
N GLU A 123 -8.23 -0.18 18.32
CA GLU A 123 -6.80 -0.46 18.48
C GLU A 123 -6.04 0.00 17.24
N ARG A 124 -5.15 0.96 17.46
CA ARG A 124 -4.32 1.57 16.42
C ARG A 124 -2.85 1.64 16.83
N ARG A 125 -2.43 0.67 17.63
CA ARG A 125 -1.02 0.43 17.95
C ARG A 125 -0.52 -0.71 17.10
N PHE A 126 0.55 -0.46 16.40
CA PHE A 126 1.15 -1.40 15.47
C PHE A 126 2.62 -1.57 15.84
N GLU A 127 3.20 -2.69 15.46
CA GLU A 127 4.59 -3.00 15.72
C GLU A 127 5.37 -3.22 14.43
N LEU A 128 6.64 -2.79 14.44
CA LEU A 128 7.65 -3.10 13.45
C LEU A 128 8.94 -3.39 14.21
N THR A 129 9.47 -4.60 14.11
CA THR A 129 10.57 -5.05 14.95
C THR A 129 11.80 -5.40 14.12
N ASN A 130 12.98 -5.00 14.57
CA ASN A 130 14.24 -5.56 14.09
C ASN A 130 14.49 -6.88 14.84
N ASP A 131 14.54 -7.99 14.12
CA ASP A 131 14.91 -9.31 14.64
C ASP A 131 15.89 -9.97 13.68
N LYS A 132 17.06 -10.38 14.18
CA LYS A 132 18.16 -10.94 13.38
C LYS A 132 18.51 -10.06 12.18
N CYS A 133 18.56 -8.76 12.42
CA CYS A 133 18.85 -7.73 11.43
C CYS A 133 17.90 -7.73 10.22
N ALA A 134 16.66 -8.08 10.45
CA ALA A 134 15.57 -7.99 9.50
C ALA A 134 14.37 -7.26 10.12
N LEU A 135 13.68 -6.44 9.34
CA LEU A 135 12.45 -5.78 9.76
C LEU A 135 11.24 -6.68 9.53
N ASP A 136 10.47 -6.93 10.58
CA ASP A 136 9.24 -7.72 10.55
C ASP A 136 8.08 -6.95 11.20
N PRO A 137 6.89 -6.95 10.58
CA PRO A 137 6.53 -7.59 9.33
C PRO A 137 7.07 -6.83 8.10
N PHE A 138 7.36 -7.56 7.03
CA PHE A 138 7.84 -6.97 5.77
C PHE A 138 6.88 -5.92 5.17
N ILE A 139 5.57 -6.10 5.33
CA ILE A 139 4.54 -5.09 5.02
C ILE A 139 3.67 -4.89 6.26
N GLN A 140 3.74 -3.70 6.83
CA GLN A 140 2.87 -3.24 7.91
C GLN A 140 1.81 -2.31 7.35
N VAL A 141 0.54 -2.56 7.69
CA VAL A 141 -0.58 -1.66 7.39
C VAL A 141 -0.93 -0.93 8.67
N ILE A 142 -0.94 0.38 8.61
CA ILE A 142 -1.38 1.25 9.70
C ILE A 142 -2.40 2.26 9.18
N TYR A 143 -3.00 3.02 10.07
CA TYR A 143 -3.94 4.08 9.70
C TYR A 143 -3.36 5.44 10.04
N THR A 144 -3.84 6.47 9.36
CA THR A 144 -3.54 7.85 9.73
C THR A 144 -3.81 8.07 11.22
N THR A 145 -2.93 8.77 11.93
CA THR A 145 -3.03 8.98 13.38
C THR A 145 -2.83 7.74 14.26
N SER A 146 -2.31 6.63 13.73
CA SER A 146 -1.89 5.48 14.51
C SER A 146 -0.56 5.72 15.24
N THR A 147 -0.31 4.91 16.27
CA THR A 147 1.02 4.73 16.86
C THR A 147 1.69 3.54 16.20
N LEU A 148 2.91 3.74 15.68
CA LEU A 148 3.77 2.65 15.25
C LEU A 148 4.92 2.51 16.24
N ASN A 149 4.91 1.44 17.05
CA ASN A 149 6.02 1.08 17.90
C ASN A 149 7.09 0.42 17.04
N VAL A 150 8.24 1.05 16.94
CA VAL A 150 9.41 0.44 16.31
C VAL A 150 10.28 -0.13 17.42
N ALA A 151 10.58 -1.42 17.35
CA ALA A 151 11.30 -2.13 18.39
C ALA A 151 12.56 -2.82 17.83
N THR A 152 13.45 -3.24 18.71
CA THR A 152 14.54 -4.15 18.36
C THR A 152 14.68 -5.29 19.37
N ALA A 153 14.79 -6.51 18.86
CA ALA A 153 15.18 -7.70 19.63
C ALA A 153 16.71 -7.92 19.58
N ASP A 154 17.41 -7.19 18.74
CA ASP A 154 18.81 -7.41 18.41
C ASP A 154 19.74 -6.63 19.34
N ARG A 155 20.85 -7.24 19.74
CA ARG A 155 22.00 -6.55 20.36
C ARG A 155 22.95 -6.04 19.29
N ALA A 156 22.44 -5.16 18.45
CA ALA A 156 23.14 -4.49 17.37
C ALA A 156 22.60 -3.09 17.18
N ILE A 157 23.40 -2.20 16.63
CA ILE A 157 22.96 -0.84 16.33
C ILE A 157 22.08 -0.87 15.10
N HIS A 158 20.88 -0.29 15.20
CA HIS A 158 19.98 -0.05 14.10
C HIS A 158 19.59 1.41 14.02
N THR A 159 19.52 1.95 12.82
CA THR A 159 18.94 3.27 12.56
C THR A 159 17.93 3.11 11.42
N ASN A 160 16.66 2.97 11.78
CA ASN A 160 15.59 2.78 10.81
C ASN A 160 15.09 4.14 10.31
N ARG A 161 15.20 4.38 9.02
CA ARG A 161 14.70 5.59 8.35
C ARG A 161 13.40 5.29 7.64
N PHE A 162 12.40 6.11 7.90
CA PHE A 162 11.06 6.05 7.32
C PHE A 162 10.96 7.06 6.20
N ILE A 163 10.99 6.60 4.95
CA ILE A 163 11.10 7.43 3.76
C ILE A 163 9.77 7.40 3.02
N ASN A 164 9.13 8.54 2.87
CA ASN A 164 7.93 8.66 2.04
C ASN A 164 8.29 8.41 0.57
N VAL A 165 7.65 7.41 -0.03
CA VAL A 165 7.95 6.99 -1.41
C VAL A 165 7.58 8.08 -2.42
N GLY A 166 6.48 8.78 -2.20
CA GLY A 166 5.97 9.80 -3.11
C GLY A 166 6.78 11.10 -3.11
N THR A 167 7.32 11.51 -1.94
CA THR A 167 8.07 12.76 -1.79
C THR A 167 9.58 12.54 -1.71
N GLY A 168 10.03 11.35 -1.32
CA GLY A 168 11.43 11.04 -1.01
C GLY A 168 11.92 11.65 0.31
N GLU A 169 11.03 12.20 1.13
CA GLU A 169 11.38 12.81 2.41
C GLU A 169 11.44 11.77 3.52
N VAL A 170 12.30 12.00 4.50
CA VAL A 170 12.38 11.19 5.72
C VAL A 170 11.36 11.73 6.70
N GLU A 171 10.31 10.97 6.99
CA GLU A 171 9.26 11.37 7.92
C GLU A 171 9.60 11.04 9.38
N ALA A 172 10.41 10.00 9.62
CA ALA A 172 10.88 9.62 10.94
C ALA A 172 12.21 8.88 10.89
N ILE A 173 12.90 8.86 12.03
CA ILE A 173 14.11 8.07 12.29
C ILE A 173 13.94 7.40 13.65
N ALA A 174 14.19 6.09 13.71
CA ALA A 174 14.15 5.30 14.94
C ALA A 174 15.53 4.66 15.16
N PRO A 175 16.39 5.25 16.03
CA PRO A 175 17.69 4.70 16.38
C PRO A 175 17.57 3.71 17.54
N PHE A 176 18.42 2.69 17.54
CA PHE A 176 18.51 1.65 18.58
C PHE A 176 19.98 1.32 18.83
N ASN A 177 20.33 1.12 20.10
CA ASN A 177 21.67 0.78 20.54
C ASN A 177 21.73 -0.60 21.19
N ASP A 178 20.64 -1.10 21.76
CA ASP A 178 20.59 -2.40 22.43
C ASP A 178 19.21 -3.06 22.30
N ALA A 179 19.18 -4.35 22.59
CA ALA A 179 17.95 -5.17 22.54
C ALA A 179 16.89 -4.66 23.54
N GLY A 180 15.64 -4.76 23.14
CA GLY A 180 14.49 -4.38 23.95
C GLY A 180 14.11 -2.90 23.91
N GLU A 181 14.88 -2.08 23.19
CA GLU A 181 14.50 -0.69 22.98
C GLU A 181 13.28 -0.57 22.07
N VAL A 182 12.42 0.42 22.39
CA VAL A 182 11.21 0.74 21.61
C VAL A 182 11.14 2.24 21.38
N VAL A 183 10.98 2.64 20.13
CA VAL A 183 10.74 4.02 19.71
C VAL A 183 9.29 4.15 19.24
N PRO A 184 8.40 4.80 20.00
CA PRO A 184 7.03 5.04 19.56
C PRO A 184 7.01 6.19 18.55
N LEU A 185 6.43 5.93 17.39
CA LEU A 185 6.12 6.95 16.38
C LEU A 185 4.64 7.32 16.51
N ASP A 186 4.34 8.19 17.48
CA ASP A 186 2.99 8.63 17.78
C ASP A 186 2.51 9.68 16.78
N HIS A 187 1.44 9.37 16.04
CA HIS A 187 0.80 10.29 15.10
C HIS A 187 1.75 10.95 14.07
N VAL A 188 2.85 10.28 13.74
CA VAL A 188 3.81 10.78 12.75
C VAL A 188 3.18 10.76 11.36
N PHE A 189 2.56 9.64 10.99
CA PHE A 189 1.98 9.44 9.66
C PHE A 189 0.54 9.96 9.62
N ARG A 190 0.38 11.20 9.16
CA ARG A 190 -0.92 11.92 9.19
C ARG A 190 -1.70 11.84 7.90
N GLN A 191 -1.08 11.45 6.82
CA GLN A 191 -1.67 11.32 5.50
C GLN A 191 -1.52 9.90 4.99
N ALA A 192 -2.50 9.44 4.21
CA ALA A 192 -2.36 8.18 3.50
C ALA A 192 -1.14 8.23 2.59
N GLY A 193 -0.36 7.16 2.59
CA GLY A 193 0.90 7.14 1.86
C GLY A 193 1.61 5.80 1.97
N GLN A 194 2.71 5.72 1.31
CA GLN A 194 3.58 4.56 1.30
C GLN A 194 4.96 4.94 1.80
N ILE A 195 5.39 4.30 2.86
CA ILE A 195 6.67 4.54 3.51
C ILE A 195 7.58 3.33 3.28
N GLU A 196 8.76 3.56 2.79
CA GLU A 196 9.84 2.56 2.79
C GLU A 196 10.67 2.73 4.06
N VAL A 197 10.86 1.64 4.79
CA VAL A 197 11.71 1.62 5.97
C VAL A 197 13.00 0.92 5.61
N VAL A 198 14.13 1.56 5.91
CA VAL A 198 15.47 1.02 5.65
C VAL A 198 16.35 1.19 6.89
N CYS A 199 17.12 0.16 7.22
CA CYS A 199 18.16 0.27 8.24
C CYS A 199 19.45 0.77 7.61
N GLU A 200 20.09 1.80 8.22
CA GLU A 200 21.35 2.37 7.72
C GLU A 200 22.53 1.39 7.85
N GLN A 201 22.59 0.65 8.95
CA GLN A 201 23.66 -0.31 9.23
C GLN A 201 23.48 -1.61 8.44
N HIS A 202 22.22 -2.01 8.19
CA HIS A 202 21.85 -3.26 7.55
C HIS A 202 21.04 -3.02 6.26
N PRO A 203 21.67 -2.67 5.12
CA PRO A 203 20.95 -2.22 3.90
C PRO A 203 19.97 -3.24 3.30
N TRP A 204 20.11 -4.50 3.67
CA TRP A 204 19.16 -5.57 3.31
C TRP A 204 17.88 -5.55 4.17
N SER A 205 17.95 -4.96 5.38
CA SER A 205 16.82 -4.85 6.30
C SER A 205 15.88 -3.75 5.81
N ARG A 206 14.80 -4.16 5.19
CA ARG A 206 13.79 -3.28 4.60
C ARG A 206 12.39 -3.75 4.94
N ALA A 207 11.51 -2.80 5.17
CA ALA A 207 10.07 -3.02 5.32
C ALA A 207 9.28 -1.91 4.63
N TRP A 208 7.98 -2.11 4.55
CA TRP A 208 7.05 -1.17 3.96
C TRP A 208 5.91 -0.89 4.93
N VAL A 209 5.63 0.39 5.17
CA VAL A 209 4.47 0.81 5.94
C VAL A 209 3.46 1.44 5.00
N ALA A 210 2.29 0.81 4.90
CA ALA A 210 1.15 1.32 4.17
C ALA A 210 0.26 2.09 5.12
N VAL A 211 0.19 3.41 4.97
CA VAL A 211 -0.66 4.30 5.77
C VAL A 211 -1.96 4.52 5.02
N LEU A 212 -3.08 4.10 5.61
CA LEU A 212 -4.42 4.26 5.03
C LEU A 212 -5.27 5.20 5.89
N ASP A 213 -6.20 5.90 5.27
CA ASP A 213 -7.18 6.77 5.96
C ASP A 213 -8.53 6.09 6.16
N HIS A 214 -8.66 4.83 5.74
CA HIS A 214 -9.87 4.01 5.86
C HIS A 214 -9.53 2.54 6.15
N PRO A 215 -10.46 1.73 6.72
CA PRO A 215 -10.18 0.35 7.15
C PRO A 215 -10.39 -0.74 6.07
N TYR A 216 -10.64 -0.35 4.83
CA TYR A 216 -10.98 -1.30 3.77
C TYR A 216 -9.73 -1.80 3.04
N SER A 217 -9.00 -2.65 3.72
CA SER A 217 -7.80 -3.31 3.19
C SER A 217 -7.63 -4.70 3.78
N ALA A 218 -6.87 -5.54 3.11
CA ALA A 218 -6.42 -6.84 3.59
C ALA A 218 -5.03 -7.19 3.06
N LYS A 219 -4.25 -7.93 3.83
CA LYS A 219 -3.05 -8.61 3.31
C LYS A 219 -3.46 -10.00 2.83
N THR A 220 -2.88 -10.44 1.73
CA THR A 220 -3.14 -11.81 1.25
C THR A 220 -2.49 -12.84 2.16
N ALA A 221 -3.19 -13.93 2.40
CA ALA A 221 -2.64 -15.12 3.03
C ALA A 221 -1.58 -15.79 2.12
N ALA A 222 -0.85 -16.76 2.63
CA ALA A 222 0.21 -17.46 1.88
C ALA A 222 -0.28 -18.10 0.56
N ASN A 223 -1.55 -18.48 0.51
CA ASN A 223 -2.21 -19.02 -0.69
C ASN A 223 -2.75 -17.92 -1.63
N GLY A 224 -2.42 -16.65 -1.39
CA GLY A 224 -2.84 -15.50 -2.19
C GLY A 224 -4.27 -15.04 -1.98
N SER A 225 -5.05 -15.65 -1.09
CA SER A 225 -6.43 -15.26 -0.82
C SER A 225 -6.51 -14.02 0.09
N PHE A 226 -7.57 -13.23 -0.08
CA PHE A 226 -7.89 -12.09 0.79
C PHE A 226 -9.40 -11.92 0.95
N ASN A 227 -9.80 -11.19 1.99
CA ASN A 227 -11.18 -10.76 2.22
C ASN A 227 -11.20 -9.39 2.92
N ILE A 228 -11.95 -8.45 2.35
CA ILE A 228 -12.22 -7.12 2.93
C ILE A 228 -13.70 -7.10 3.32
N PRO A 229 -14.03 -7.20 4.61
CA PRO A 229 -15.42 -7.29 5.07
C PRO A 229 -16.08 -5.93 5.28
N ASP A 230 -17.41 -5.95 5.43
CA ASP A 230 -18.27 -4.83 5.79
C ASP A 230 -18.18 -3.64 4.82
N VAL A 231 -17.99 -3.93 3.55
CA VAL A 231 -17.93 -2.91 2.49
C VAL A 231 -19.35 -2.42 2.18
N PRO A 232 -19.63 -1.10 2.21
CA PRO A 232 -20.92 -0.58 1.79
C PRO A 232 -21.27 -1.02 0.38
N ALA A 233 -22.58 -1.16 0.08
CA ALA A 233 -23.01 -1.41 -1.30
C ALA A 233 -22.56 -0.25 -2.20
N GLY A 234 -21.98 -0.58 -3.36
CA GLY A 234 -21.40 0.40 -4.27
C GLY A 234 -20.44 -0.19 -5.28
N ARG A 235 -19.93 0.66 -6.16
CA ARG A 235 -18.86 0.31 -7.09
C ARG A 235 -17.56 0.94 -6.61
N TYR A 236 -16.47 0.16 -6.60
CA TYR A 236 -15.19 0.53 -6.06
C TYR A 236 -14.05 0.16 -6.99
N GLN A 237 -13.01 1.00 -6.99
CA GLN A 237 -11.72 0.64 -7.53
C GLN A 237 -10.92 -0.10 -6.46
N VAL A 238 -10.32 -1.21 -6.82
CA VAL A 238 -9.54 -2.07 -5.92
C VAL A 238 -8.14 -2.22 -6.49
N ARG A 239 -7.13 -2.07 -5.65
CA ARG A 239 -5.73 -2.28 -6.02
C ARG A 239 -5.13 -3.40 -5.19
N ALA A 240 -4.37 -4.28 -5.84
CA ALA A 240 -3.46 -5.23 -5.21
C ALA A 240 -2.02 -4.79 -5.48
N TRP A 241 -1.16 -4.77 -4.46
CA TRP A 241 0.21 -4.32 -4.57
C TRP A 241 1.17 -5.20 -3.77
N HIS A 242 2.37 -5.42 -4.34
CA HIS A 242 3.49 -6.04 -3.65
C HIS A 242 4.79 -5.29 -4.00
N PRO A 243 5.67 -4.95 -3.03
CA PRO A 243 6.83 -4.06 -3.23
C PRO A 243 7.78 -4.52 -4.34
N HIS A 244 7.96 -5.82 -4.48
CA HIS A 244 8.88 -6.41 -5.46
C HIS A 244 8.24 -6.79 -6.79
N LEU A 245 6.91 -6.84 -6.85
CA LEU A 245 6.17 -7.33 -8.03
C LEU A 245 5.42 -6.23 -8.77
N GLY A 246 5.10 -5.11 -8.10
CA GLY A 246 4.28 -4.03 -8.65
C GLY A 246 2.83 -4.11 -8.18
N PHE A 247 1.90 -3.66 -9.01
CA PHE A 247 0.47 -3.62 -8.67
C PHE A 247 -0.43 -4.01 -9.84
N ALA A 248 -1.68 -4.29 -9.51
CA ALA A 248 -2.77 -4.47 -10.45
C ALA A 248 -4.03 -3.78 -9.93
N ASP A 249 -4.80 -3.17 -10.83
CA ASP A 249 -6.07 -2.51 -10.54
C ASP A 249 -7.22 -3.29 -11.15
N ASP A 250 -8.35 -3.28 -10.46
CA ASP A 250 -9.62 -3.78 -10.95
C ASP A 250 -10.78 -2.99 -10.32
N SER A 251 -12.00 -3.23 -10.76
CA SER A 251 -13.19 -2.64 -10.17
C SER A 251 -14.21 -3.72 -9.80
N VAL A 252 -14.87 -3.53 -8.66
CA VAL A 252 -15.90 -4.44 -8.18
C VAL A 252 -17.19 -3.69 -7.88
N THR A 253 -18.33 -4.37 -8.04
CA THR A 253 -19.62 -3.90 -7.54
C THR A 253 -20.02 -4.78 -6.37
N VAL A 254 -20.17 -4.17 -5.19
CA VAL A 254 -20.60 -4.82 -3.96
C VAL A 254 -22.09 -4.59 -3.80
N ALA A 255 -22.87 -5.67 -3.73
CA ALA A 255 -24.28 -5.61 -3.35
C ALA A 255 -24.41 -5.79 -1.82
N ALA A 256 -25.49 -5.27 -1.26
CA ALA A 256 -25.75 -5.35 0.17
C ALA A 256 -25.74 -6.81 0.68
N GLY A 257 -24.93 -7.09 1.67
CA GLY A 257 -24.75 -8.42 2.28
C GLY A 257 -24.12 -9.48 1.38
N GLN A 258 -23.62 -9.12 0.19
CA GLN A 258 -23.05 -10.07 -0.76
C GLN A 258 -21.54 -9.96 -0.87
N ALA A 259 -20.87 -11.06 -1.22
CA ALA A 259 -19.46 -11.06 -1.56
C ALA A 259 -19.27 -10.74 -3.05
N ALA A 260 -18.45 -9.73 -3.33
CA ALA A 260 -17.94 -9.45 -4.66
C ALA A 260 -16.56 -10.10 -4.81
N ASN A 261 -16.37 -10.88 -5.87
CA ASN A 261 -15.12 -11.59 -6.10
C ASN A 261 -14.26 -10.91 -7.17
N VAL A 262 -12.97 -10.86 -6.93
CA VAL A 262 -11.96 -10.33 -7.86
C VAL A 262 -10.70 -11.18 -7.85
N ALA A 263 -10.10 -11.37 -9.03
CA ALA A 263 -8.84 -12.10 -9.18
C ALA A 263 -7.79 -11.17 -9.79
N PHE A 264 -6.85 -10.73 -8.98
CA PHE A 264 -5.76 -9.89 -9.44
C PHE A 264 -4.66 -10.72 -10.09
N ARG A 265 -4.10 -10.14 -11.14
CA ARG A 265 -2.90 -10.66 -11.78
C ARG A 265 -1.88 -9.54 -11.89
N ILE A 266 -0.96 -9.48 -10.94
CA ILE A 266 0.14 -8.52 -10.96
C ILE A 266 1.12 -8.91 -12.08
N ARG A 267 1.57 -7.94 -12.84
CA ARG A 267 2.56 -8.10 -13.90
C ARG A 267 3.70 -7.12 -13.72
N ARG A 268 4.90 -7.53 -14.11
CA ARG A 268 6.03 -6.60 -14.10
C ARG A 268 5.78 -5.49 -15.12
N PRO A 269 6.09 -4.22 -14.80
CA PRO A 269 6.05 -3.14 -15.78
C PRO A 269 6.85 -3.51 -17.03
N GLY A 270 6.27 -3.33 -18.21
CA GLY A 270 6.92 -3.67 -19.49
C GLY A 270 6.66 -5.09 -20.01
N SER A 271 6.01 -5.96 -19.24
CA SER A 271 5.55 -7.25 -19.77
C SER A 271 4.32 -7.05 -20.67
N PRO A 272 4.26 -7.70 -21.87
CA PRO A 272 3.09 -7.61 -22.72
C PRO A 272 1.86 -8.13 -21.98
N ALA A 273 0.71 -7.46 -22.18
CA ALA A 273 -0.55 -7.92 -21.61
C ALA A 273 -0.88 -9.31 -22.15
N ALA A 274 -1.08 -10.30 -21.24
CA ALA A 274 -1.70 -11.54 -21.69
C ALA A 274 -3.11 -11.24 -22.21
N PRO A 275 -3.56 -11.93 -23.27
CA PRO A 275 -4.92 -11.75 -23.75
C PRO A 275 -5.90 -12.03 -22.61
N ARG A 276 -6.86 -11.12 -22.44
CA ARG A 276 -7.94 -11.32 -21.45
C ARG A 276 -8.63 -12.66 -21.79
N PRO A 277 -8.83 -13.57 -20.82
CA PRO A 277 -9.66 -14.74 -21.06
C PRO A 277 -11.00 -14.28 -21.67
N ALA A 278 -11.42 -14.92 -22.75
CA ALA A 278 -12.73 -14.65 -23.33
C ALA A 278 -13.78 -14.79 -22.21
N ALA A 279 -14.69 -13.82 -22.14
CA ALA A 279 -15.82 -13.95 -21.22
C ALA A 279 -16.49 -15.33 -21.46
N PRO A 280 -16.85 -16.05 -20.41
CA PRO A 280 -17.60 -17.30 -20.60
C PRO A 280 -18.82 -17.03 -21.48
N PRO A 281 -19.14 -17.91 -22.39
CA PRO A 281 -20.33 -17.74 -23.23
C PRO A 281 -21.55 -17.53 -22.34
N PRO A 282 -22.49 -16.67 -22.73
CA PRO A 282 -23.71 -16.50 -21.95
C PRO A 282 -24.35 -17.89 -21.75
N ALA A 283 -24.82 -18.12 -20.52
CA ALA A 283 -25.51 -19.37 -20.19
C ALA A 283 -26.61 -19.60 -21.23
N PRO A 284 -26.82 -20.85 -21.65
CA PRO A 284 -27.92 -21.16 -22.58
C PRO A 284 -29.21 -20.60 -21.98
N VAL A 285 -29.91 -19.79 -22.74
CA VAL A 285 -31.24 -19.34 -22.36
C VAL A 285 -32.10 -20.61 -22.44
N GLU A 286 -32.51 -21.15 -21.29
CA GLU A 286 -33.51 -22.21 -21.28
C GLU A 286 -34.74 -21.68 -22.00
N PRO A 287 -35.32 -22.43 -22.97
CA PRO A 287 -36.53 -22.01 -23.63
C PRO A 287 -37.63 -21.92 -22.56
N GLU A 288 -38.17 -20.73 -22.41
CA GLU A 288 -39.33 -20.46 -21.57
C GLU A 288 -40.41 -21.47 -21.91
N SER A 289 -40.69 -22.39 -20.98
CA SER A 289 -41.74 -23.42 -21.18
C SER A 289 -43.06 -22.71 -21.44
N ALA A 290 -43.49 -22.76 -22.68
CA ALA A 290 -44.80 -22.29 -23.05
C ALA A 290 -45.83 -23.05 -22.21
N THR A 291 -46.38 -22.40 -21.23
CA THR A 291 -47.55 -22.86 -20.46
C THR A 291 -48.72 -22.98 -21.43
N ALA A 292 -48.99 -24.22 -21.86
CA ALA A 292 -50.20 -24.53 -22.59
C ALA A 292 -51.42 -24.29 -21.69
N SER A 293 -52.07 -23.16 -21.87
CA SER A 293 -53.41 -22.92 -21.35
C SER A 293 -54.39 -23.77 -22.12
N GLY A 294 -55.09 -24.69 -21.45
CA GLY A 294 -56.16 -25.44 -22.06
C GLY A 294 -56.62 -26.60 -21.21
N THR A 295 -57.22 -26.34 -20.05
CA THR A 295 -58.06 -27.35 -19.38
C THR A 295 -59.53 -27.09 -19.72
N PRO A 296 -60.22 -27.98 -20.38
CA PRO A 296 -61.69 -27.84 -20.59
C PRO A 296 -62.43 -28.08 -19.26
N ALA A 297 -63.35 -27.19 -18.96
CA ALA A 297 -64.19 -27.25 -17.78
C ALA A 297 -65.03 -28.52 -17.78
N THR A 298 -64.86 -29.41 -16.83
CA THR A 298 -65.74 -30.58 -16.58
C THR A 298 -66.93 -30.09 -15.77
N VAL A 299 -68.09 -30.21 -16.33
CA VAL A 299 -69.42 -29.98 -15.68
C VAL A 299 -69.64 -31.06 -14.63
N PRO A 300 -69.98 -30.77 -13.38
CA PRO A 300 -70.29 -31.77 -12.38
C PRO A 300 -71.72 -32.35 -12.62
N PRO A 301 -71.92 -33.67 -12.39
CA PRO A 301 -73.24 -34.27 -12.52
C PRO A 301 -74.19 -33.82 -11.39
N THR A 302 -75.43 -33.46 -11.76
CA THR A 302 -76.53 -33.17 -10.87
C THR A 302 -76.91 -34.41 -10.06
N GLY A 303 -76.70 -34.40 -8.76
CA GLY A 303 -77.19 -35.42 -7.84
C GLY A 303 -78.72 -35.28 -7.58
N PRO A 304 -79.42 -36.37 -7.20
CA PRO A 304 -80.87 -36.36 -7.06
C PRO A 304 -81.32 -35.66 -5.76
N ASN A 305 -82.44 -34.93 -5.88
CA ASN A 305 -83.16 -34.27 -4.78
C ASN A 305 -83.62 -35.28 -3.69
N PRO A 306 -83.54 -34.92 -2.40
CA PRO A 306 -84.20 -35.68 -1.34
C PRO A 306 -85.72 -35.43 -1.30
N PRO A 307 -86.50 -36.37 -0.80
CA PRO A 307 -88.00 -36.29 -0.78
C PRO A 307 -88.47 -35.38 0.35
N PRO A 308 -89.69 -34.85 0.31
CA PRO A 308 -90.25 -33.85 1.24
C PRO A 308 -90.72 -34.50 2.52
N ARG A 309 -90.50 -33.75 3.65
CA ARG A 309 -91.31 -33.75 4.86
C ARG A 309 -91.56 -32.36 5.35
#